data_3680466ec5ff71186f922e862d7e1b43
#
_entry.id   3680466ec5ff71186f922e862d7e1b43
#
_cell.length_a   1.000
_cell.length_b   1.000
_cell.length_c   1.000
_cell.angle_alpha   90.00
_cell.angle_beta   90.00
_cell.angle_gamma   90.00
#
_symmetry.space_group_name_H-M   'P 1'
#
loop_
_entity.id
_entity.type
_entity.pdbx_description
1 polymer ?
#
loop_
_entity_poly.entity_id
_entity_poly.type
_entity_poly.pdbx_seq_one_letter_code
_entity_poly.pdbx_strand_id
1 'polypeptide(L)'
;MRDHDAQPVGGIARRLAHILTSRGIDPTAQLTDPAEPVPALQAAQARIPARYQEAVADHPAVAAWVREVAQAGRPGPKGAPGIAQGRSLLIVGTTGTGKTHQAYGAVRSLLLAGVRLRWKAITAADLYAELRPRPGHDGERELMDLSRCPLLIIDDLGAAKSSEWTEEITMRLINRRYNEMLPTLVTTNLGMADLRAHIGDRVASRLTEMTDKVILDGPDRRRAIAAQRRSPAATAVPQTRSEPAARAASTAVSAARHLSR
;
A
#
# COMPACT_ATOMS: atom_id res chain seq x y z
N MET A 1 -37.35 39.73 -32.85
CA MET A 1 -37.75 38.93 -31.69
C MET A 1 -38.01 37.54 -32.22
N ARG A 2 -37.07 36.63 -32.11
CA ARG A 2 -37.22 35.22 -32.50
C ARG A 2 -37.07 34.39 -31.22
N ASP A 3 -38.17 33.79 -30.79
CA ASP A 3 -38.20 32.86 -29.69
C ASP A 3 -37.37 31.63 -30.02
N HIS A 4 -36.37 31.35 -29.17
CA HIS A 4 -35.65 30.10 -29.19
C HIS A 4 -36.46 29.11 -28.33
N ASP A 5 -37.24 28.27 -29.03
CA ASP A 5 -37.89 27.11 -28.45
C ASP A 5 -36.81 26.21 -27.80
N ALA A 6 -36.83 26.17 -26.48
CA ALA A 6 -36.13 25.18 -25.69
C ALA A 6 -36.76 23.81 -25.96
N GLN A 7 -36.09 22.93 -26.66
CA GLN A 7 -36.51 21.55 -26.86
C GLN A 7 -36.62 20.81 -25.53
N PRO A 8 -37.67 20.04 -25.31
CA PRO A 8 -37.99 19.45 -24.02
C PRO A 8 -36.98 18.34 -23.65
N VAL A 9 -36.37 18.47 -22.48
CA VAL A 9 -35.45 17.52 -21.84
C VAL A 9 -36.00 16.08 -21.76
N GLY A 10 -37.30 15.88 -21.98
CA GLY A 10 -37.98 14.58 -21.98
C GLY A 10 -37.60 13.60 -23.09
N GLY A 11 -37.02 14.07 -24.19
CA GLY A 11 -36.65 13.20 -25.32
C GLY A 11 -35.40 12.38 -25.07
N ILE A 12 -34.39 12.99 -24.42
CA ILE A 12 -33.12 12.32 -24.10
C ILE A 12 -33.32 11.33 -22.97
N ALA A 13 -34.07 11.70 -21.93
CA ALA A 13 -34.38 10.81 -20.81
C ALA A 13 -35.14 9.55 -21.26
N ARG A 14 -36.12 9.67 -22.19
CA ARG A 14 -36.86 8.52 -22.76
C ARG A 14 -35.95 7.61 -23.59
N ARG A 15 -35.04 8.16 -24.39
CA ARG A 15 -34.06 7.37 -25.17
C ARG A 15 -33.10 6.65 -24.25
N LEU A 16 -32.60 7.30 -23.20
CA LEU A 16 -31.73 6.69 -22.20
C LEU A 16 -32.43 5.56 -21.45
N ALA A 17 -33.71 5.80 -21.01
CA ALA A 17 -34.51 4.78 -20.36
C ALA A 17 -34.74 3.56 -21.27
N HIS A 18 -35.04 3.77 -22.56
CA HIS A 18 -35.19 2.69 -23.53
C HIS A 18 -33.89 1.87 -23.74
N ILE A 19 -32.75 2.55 -23.83
CA ILE A 19 -31.43 1.87 -23.96
C ILE A 19 -31.11 1.07 -22.69
N LEU A 20 -31.41 1.59 -21.51
CA LEU A 20 -31.17 0.87 -20.24
C LEU A 20 -32.08 -0.36 -20.16
N THR A 21 -33.36 -0.23 -20.45
CA THR A 21 -34.34 -1.35 -20.43
C THR A 21 -33.97 -2.43 -21.47
N SER A 22 -33.53 -2.04 -22.66
CA SER A 22 -33.12 -3.01 -23.69
C SER A 22 -31.84 -3.79 -23.31
N ARG A 23 -31.11 -3.31 -22.31
CA ARG A 23 -29.91 -3.98 -21.73
C ARG A 23 -30.23 -4.68 -20.42
N GLY A 24 -31.52 -4.79 -20.03
CA GLY A 24 -31.90 -5.43 -18.77
C GLY A 24 -31.62 -4.60 -17.51
N ILE A 25 -31.37 -3.29 -17.67
CA ILE A 25 -31.13 -2.38 -16.56
C ILE A 25 -32.41 -1.60 -16.30
N ASP A 26 -32.94 -1.69 -15.10
CA ASP A 26 -34.11 -0.90 -14.68
C ASP A 26 -33.74 0.58 -14.52
N PRO A 27 -34.27 1.50 -15.34
CA PRO A 27 -33.92 2.93 -15.27
C PRO A 27 -34.45 3.62 -14.02
N THR A 28 -35.34 2.98 -13.25
CA THR A 28 -35.93 3.49 -12.01
C THR A 28 -35.30 2.86 -10.76
N ALA A 29 -34.44 1.85 -10.93
CA ALA A 29 -33.74 1.25 -9.82
C ALA A 29 -32.93 2.34 -9.10
N GLN A 30 -33.27 2.57 -7.84
CA GLN A 30 -32.39 3.36 -6.98
C GLN A 30 -31.02 2.68 -6.97
N LEU A 31 -29.97 3.41 -7.34
CA LEU A 31 -28.60 3.01 -7.12
C LEU A 31 -28.40 2.88 -5.61
N THR A 32 -28.79 1.74 -5.06
CA THR A 32 -28.40 1.34 -3.71
C THR A 32 -26.96 0.93 -3.80
N ASP A 33 -26.09 1.92 -3.59
CA ASP A 33 -24.68 1.66 -3.37
C ASP A 33 -24.47 1.31 -1.89
N PRO A 34 -24.00 0.08 -1.60
CA PRO A 34 -22.62 0.00 -1.20
C PRO A 34 -21.83 -0.53 -2.41
N ALA A 35 -20.89 0.26 -2.89
CA ALA A 35 -19.93 -0.21 -3.86
C ALA A 35 -19.31 -1.49 -3.31
N GLU A 36 -19.82 -2.65 -3.73
CA GLU A 36 -19.08 -3.88 -3.51
C GLU A 36 -17.68 -3.65 -4.09
N PRO A 37 -16.62 -3.83 -3.29
CA PRO A 37 -15.28 -3.64 -3.76
C PRO A 37 -15.13 -4.45 -5.03
N VAL A 38 -14.76 -3.80 -6.12
CA VAL A 38 -14.63 -4.46 -7.43
C VAL A 38 -13.82 -5.72 -7.22
N PRO A 39 -14.30 -6.92 -7.60
CA PRO A 39 -13.60 -8.18 -7.32
C PRO A 39 -12.12 -8.17 -7.75
N ALA A 40 -11.81 -7.40 -8.81
CA ALA A 40 -10.45 -7.18 -9.28
C ALA A 40 -9.58 -6.40 -8.28
N LEU A 41 -10.14 -5.42 -7.56
CA LEU A 41 -9.42 -4.66 -6.54
C LEU A 41 -9.14 -5.54 -5.32
N GLN A 42 -10.12 -6.32 -4.87
CA GLN A 42 -9.95 -7.27 -3.78
C GLN A 42 -8.89 -8.33 -4.11
N ALA A 43 -8.95 -8.90 -5.32
CA ALA A 43 -7.96 -9.87 -5.79
C ALA A 43 -6.56 -9.27 -5.87
N ALA A 44 -6.43 -8.01 -6.27
CA ALA A 44 -5.15 -7.30 -6.31
C ALA A 44 -4.62 -6.99 -4.90
N GLN A 45 -5.49 -6.62 -3.97
CA GLN A 45 -5.16 -6.38 -2.56
C GLN A 45 -4.81 -7.68 -1.82
N ALA A 46 -5.50 -8.79 -2.12
CA ALA A 46 -5.22 -10.10 -1.53
C ALA A 46 -3.82 -10.63 -1.84
N ARG A 47 -3.16 -10.10 -2.89
CA ARG A 47 -1.77 -10.42 -3.22
C ARG A 47 -0.75 -9.70 -2.34
N ILE A 48 -1.17 -8.68 -1.58
CA ILE A 48 -0.32 -8.04 -0.58
C ILE A 48 -0.20 -9.00 0.61
N PRO A 49 1.02 -9.34 1.05
CA PRO A 49 1.20 -10.23 2.19
C PRO A 49 0.45 -9.73 3.41
N ALA A 50 -0.13 -10.65 4.20
CA ALA A 50 -1.00 -10.33 5.35
C ALA A 50 -0.39 -9.30 6.30
N ARG A 51 0.92 -9.35 6.50
CA ARG A 51 1.67 -8.39 7.33
C ARG A 51 1.57 -6.94 6.84
N TYR A 52 1.34 -6.72 5.54
CA TYR A 52 1.38 -5.41 4.88
C TYR A 52 0.02 -4.97 4.32
N GLN A 53 -1.06 -5.70 4.60
CA GLN A 53 -2.40 -5.34 4.13
C GLN A 53 -2.89 -3.98 4.65
N GLU A 54 -2.40 -3.58 5.82
CA GLU A 54 -2.64 -2.27 6.43
C GLU A 54 -1.50 -1.25 6.13
N ALA A 55 -0.57 -1.57 5.24
CA ALA A 55 0.56 -0.71 4.97
C ALA A 55 0.12 0.63 4.36
N VAL A 56 0.77 1.70 4.79
CA VAL A 56 0.51 3.07 4.32
C VAL A 56 1.80 3.68 3.81
N ALA A 57 1.73 4.35 2.67
CA ALA A 57 2.82 5.16 2.13
C ALA A 57 2.80 6.55 2.79
N ASP A 58 3.21 6.63 4.05
CA ASP A 58 3.16 7.84 4.87
C ASP A 58 4.39 8.75 4.68
N HIS A 59 5.47 8.26 4.09
CA HIS A 59 6.63 9.07 3.79
C HIS A 59 6.32 10.04 2.62
N PRO A 60 6.58 11.37 2.77
CA PRO A 60 6.17 12.38 1.77
C PRO A 60 6.66 12.10 0.36
N ALA A 61 7.93 11.67 0.20
CA ALA A 61 8.49 11.36 -1.11
C ALA A 61 7.87 10.10 -1.74
N VAL A 62 7.52 9.07 -0.94
CA VAL A 62 6.81 7.88 -1.42
C VAL A 62 5.40 8.25 -1.87
N ALA A 63 4.69 9.07 -1.07
CA ALA A 63 3.37 9.57 -1.42
C ALA A 63 3.39 10.45 -2.68
N ALA A 64 4.44 11.26 -2.88
CA ALA A 64 4.64 12.05 -4.09
C ALA A 64 4.82 11.15 -5.32
N TRP A 65 5.69 10.14 -5.22
CA TRP A 65 5.90 9.16 -6.27
C TRP A 65 4.61 8.41 -6.63
N VAL A 66 3.80 8.01 -5.64
CA VAL A 66 2.48 7.38 -5.88
C VAL A 66 1.58 8.29 -6.71
N ARG A 67 1.52 9.59 -6.38
CA ARG A 67 0.71 10.55 -7.15
C ARG A 67 1.20 10.70 -8.58
N GLU A 68 2.51 10.78 -8.77
CA GLU A 68 3.12 10.89 -10.10
C GLU A 68 2.81 9.69 -10.97
N VAL A 69 3.02 8.47 -10.44
CA VAL A 69 2.73 7.21 -11.15
C VAL A 69 1.24 7.08 -11.46
N ALA A 70 0.35 7.48 -10.54
CA ALA A 70 -1.09 7.46 -10.76
C ALA A 70 -1.51 8.46 -11.86
N GLN A 71 -0.91 9.65 -11.89
CA GLN A 71 -1.20 10.68 -12.89
C GLN A 71 -0.65 10.33 -14.28
N ALA A 72 0.53 9.69 -14.34
CA ALA A 72 1.12 9.22 -15.58
C ALA A 72 0.38 8.01 -16.16
N GLY A 73 -0.55 7.41 -15.43
CA GLY A 73 -1.33 6.25 -15.84
C GLY A 73 -2.08 6.51 -17.14
N ARG A 74 -1.98 5.58 -18.11
CA ARG A 74 -2.71 5.66 -19.38
C ARG A 74 -4.08 5.01 -19.24
N PRO A 75 -5.15 5.62 -19.81
CA PRO A 75 -6.48 5.00 -19.82
C PRO A 75 -6.41 3.60 -20.45
N GLY A 76 -6.93 2.61 -19.73
CA GLY A 76 -7.07 1.25 -20.24
C GLY A 76 -8.38 1.09 -21.05
N PRO A 77 -8.64 -0.11 -21.60
CA PRO A 77 -9.81 -0.37 -22.45
C PRO A 77 -11.17 -0.08 -21.84
N LYS A 78 -11.24 0.05 -20.50
CA LYS A 78 -12.45 0.40 -19.74
C LYS A 78 -12.34 1.74 -19.01
N GLY A 79 -11.44 2.63 -19.46
CA GLY A 79 -11.27 3.98 -18.91
C GLY A 79 -10.43 4.08 -17.63
N ALA A 80 -10.23 3.00 -16.87
CA ALA A 80 -9.38 3.05 -15.68
C ALA A 80 -7.89 3.19 -16.06
N PRO A 81 -7.13 4.11 -15.42
CA PRO A 81 -5.73 4.31 -15.73
C PRO A 81 -4.91 3.06 -15.33
N GLY A 82 -4.03 2.62 -16.23
CA GLY A 82 -3.06 1.55 -15.99
C GLY A 82 -1.65 2.12 -15.81
N ILE A 83 -0.77 1.36 -15.17
CA ILE A 83 0.64 1.74 -15.09
C ILE A 83 1.25 1.79 -16.49
N ALA A 84 1.90 2.91 -16.77
CA ALA A 84 2.68 3.13 -17.97
C ALA A 84 4.16 3.28 -17.61
N GLN A 85 4.89 4.09 -18.35
CA GLN A 85 6.24 4.52 -18.02
C GLN A 85 6.25 5.47 -16.82
N GLY A 86 7.34 5.49 -16.08
CA GLY A 86 7.51 6.39 -14.94
C GLY A 86 8.83 6.19 -14.22
N ARG A 87 9.11 7.11 -13.30
CA ARG A 87 10.29 7.00 -12.45
C ARG A 87 10.15 5.84 -11.48
N SER A 88 11.28 5.27 -11.13
CA SER A 88 11.39 4.24 -10.09
C SER A 88 11.70 4.88 -8.73
N LEU A 89 11.62 4.10 -7.67
CA LEU A 89 11.89 4.56 -6.31
C LEU A 89 12.90 3.62 -5.62
N LEU A 90 13.95 4.19 -5.04
CA LEU A 90 14.92 3.47 -4.21
C LEU A 90 14.77 3.90 -2.76
N ILE A 91 14.27 2.98 -1.92
CA ILE A 91 14.07 3.20 -0.49
C ILE A 91 15.25 2.59 0.27
N VAL A 92 16.07 3.46 0.85
CA VAL A 92 17.27 3.10 1.60
C VAL A 92 17.02 3.31 3.10
N GLY A 93 17.54 2.46 3.95
CA GLY A 93 17.46 2.64 5.40
C GLY A 93 17.87 1.39 6.15
N THR A 94 18.20 1.52 7.41
CA THR A 94 18.59 0.38 8.27
C THR A 94 17.45 -0.63 8.43
N THR A 95 17.77 -1.82 8.93
CA THR A 95 16.77 -2.85 9.19
C THR A 95 15.71 -2.36 10.19
N GLY A 96 14.44 -2.61 9.88
CA GLY A 96 13.32 -2.26 10.78
C GLY A 96 12.74 -0.86 10.57
N THR A 97 13.32 0.02 9.74
CA THR A 97 12.83 1.40 9.49
C THR A 97 11.50 1.47 8.71
N GLY A 98 11.03 0.36 8.13
CA GLY A 98 9.74 0.31 7.45
C GLY A 98 9.81 0.37 5.92
N LYS A 99 10.95 0.14 5.29
CA LYS A 99 11.13 0.16 3.82
C LYS A 99 10.09 -0.68 3.07
N THR A 100 10.00 -1.96 3.42
CA THR A 100 9.03 -2.90 2.84
C THR A 100 7.57 -2.43 3.09
N HIS A 101 7.30 -1.84 4.26
CA HIS A 101 5.99 -1.26 4.57
C HIS A 101 5.66 -0.11 3.63
N GLN A 102 6.59 0.80 3.37
CA GLN A 102 6.41 1.90 2.41
C GLN A 102 6.19 1.37 0.99
N ALA A 103 6.92 0.34 0.57
CA ALA A 103 6.78 -0.25 -0.76
C ALA A 103 5.38 -0.86 -0.98
N TYR A 104 4.90 -1.66 -0.03
CA TYR A 104 3.53 -2.21 -0.12
C TYR A 104 2.46 -1.15 0.12
N GLY A 105 2.73 -0.14 0.96
CA GLY A 105 1.87 1.02 1.14
C GLY A 105 1.67 1.80 -0.17
N ALA A 106 2.73 1.94 -0.96
CA ALA A 106 2.66 2.56 -2.29
C ALA A 106 1.77 1.77 -3.25
N VAL A 107 1.92 0.43 -3.32
CA VAL A 107 1.04 -0.44 -4.11
C VAL A 107 -0.42 -0.29 -3.67
N ARG A 108 -0.67 -0.36 -2.37
CA ARG A 108 -2.02 -0.20 -1.81
C ARG A 108 -2.61 1.16 -2.15
N SER A 109 -1.83 2.23 -2.06
CA SER A 109 -2.28 3.59 -2.40
C SER A 109 -2.63 3.72 -3.88
N LEU A 110 -1.86 3.11 -4.80
CA LEU A 110 -2.18 3.07 -6.23
C LEU A 110 -3.49 2.30 -6.50
N LEU A 111 -3.70 1.17 -5.83
CA LEU A 111 -4.94 0.40 -5.94
C LEU A 111 -6.16 1.19 -5.45
N LEU A 112 -6.03 1.87 -4.30
CA LEU A 112 -7.08 2.71 -3.73
C LEU A 112 -7.37 3.96 -4.59
N ALA A 113 -6.38 4.47 -5.32
CA ALA A 113 -6.55 5.53 -6.32
C ALA A 113 -7.22 5.03 -7.62
N GLY A 114 -7.66 3.78 -7.68
CA GLY A 114 -8.35 3.21 -8.84
C GLY A 114 -7.43 2.86 -10.01
N VAL A 115 -6.11 2.83 -9.80
CA VAL A 115 -5.14 2.45 -10.85
C VAL A 115 -5.23 0.95 -11.10
N ARG A 116 -5.42 0.55 -12.35
CA ARG A 116 -5.36 -0.86 -12.77
C ARG A 116 -3.91 -1.34 -12.73
N LEU A 117 -3.60 -2.11 -11.69
CA LEU A 117 -2.24 -2.44 -11.34
C LEU A 117 -1.95 -3.93 -11.57
N ARG A 118 -1.10 -4.21 -12.58
CA ARG A 118 -0.37 -5.48 -12.66
C ARG A 118 0.98 -5.29 -12.00
N TRP A 119 1.22 -6.02 -10.92
CA TRP A 119 2.43 -5.88 -10.15
C TRP A 119 2.94 -7.23 -9.66
N LYS A 120 4.24 -7.30 -9.43
CA LYS A 120 4.94 -8.39 -8.77
C LYS A 120 5.82 -7.84 -7.65
N ALA A 121 6.04 -8.63 -6.61
CA ALA A 121 7.02 -8.34 -5.57
C ALA A 121 7.86 -9.59 -5.35
N ILE A 122 9.15 -9.40 -5.24
CA ILE A 122 10.11 -10.46 -5.00
C ILE A 122 11.25 -9.93 -4.13
N THR A 123 11.75 -10.73 -3.20
CA THR A 123 13.00 -10.38 -2.53
C THR A 123 14.17 -10.69 -3.44
N ALA A 124 15.30 -9.98 -3.27
CA ALA A 124 16.49 -10.28 -4.07
C ALA A 124 16.97 -11.73 -3.86
N ALA A 125 16.82 -12.26 -2.64
CA ALA A 125 17.18 -13.65 -2.34
C ALA A 125 16.30 -14.65 -3.10
N ASP A 126 14.98 -14.43 -3.12
CA ASP A 126 14.03 -15.29 -3.85
C ASP A 126 14.23 -15.16 -5.35
N LEU A 127 14.46 -13.95 -5.87
CA LEU A 127 14.79 -13.69 -7.28
C LEU A 127 15.93 -14.60 -7.75
N TYR A 128 17.03 -14.61 -6.99
CA TYR A 128 18.17 -15.44 -7.34
C TYR A 128 17.91 -16.93 -7.12
N ALA A 129 17.15 -17.31 -6.11
CA ALA A 129 16.78 -18.69 -5.88
C ALA A 129 15.87 -19.25 -6.98
N GLU A 130 14.89 -18.47 -7.41
CA GLU A 130 13.94 -18.85 -8.45
C GLU A 130 14.60 -18.94 -9.83
N LEU A 131 15.48 -18.00 -10.18
CA LEU A 131 16.14 -17.97 -11.48
C LEU A 131 17.35 -18.89 -11.60
N ARG A 132 17.76 -19.58 -10.52
CA ARG A 132 18.91 -20.49 -10.55
C ARG A 132 18.63 -21.64 -11.51
N PRO A 133 19.54 -21.93 -12.45
CA PRO A 133 19.38 -23.03 -13.41
C PRO A 133 19.15 -24.37 -12.70
N ARG A 134 18.09 -25.08 -13.10
CA ARG A 134 17.75 -26.42 -12.61
C ARG A 134 16.95 -27.18 -13.67
N PRO A 135 17.05 -28.51 -13.74
CA PRO A 135 16.32 -29.29 -14.73
C PRO A 135 14.82 -29.02 -14.69
N GLY A 136 14.20 -28.80 -15.85
CA GLY A 136 12.75 -28.58 -15.98
C GLY A 136 12.27 -27.20 -15.59
N HIS A 137 13.15 -26.26 -15.23
CA HIS A 137 12.79 -24.88 -14.88
C HIS A 137 13.24 -23.90 -15.96
N ASP A 138 12.29 -23.07 -16.42
CA ASP A 138 12.54 -22.02 -17.41
C ASP A 138 12.77 -20.67 -16.74
N GLY A 139 13.97 -20.46 -16.18
CA GLY A 139 14.35 -19.21 -15.55
C GLY A 139 14.36 -18.01 -16.50
N GLU A 140 14.56 -18.24 -17.81
CA GLU A 140 14.51 -17.15 -18.80
C GLU A 140 13.10 -16.59 -18.95
N ARG A 141 12.10 -17.45 -18.98
CA ARG A 141 10.69 -17.02 -19.02
C ARG A 141 10.33 -16.23 -17.78
N GLU A 142 10.78 -16.67 -16.62
CA GLU A 142 10.49 -15.99 -15.35
C GLU A 142 11.19 -14.64 -15.26
N LEU A 143 12.47 -14.55 -15.65
CA LEU A 143 13.19 -13.29 -15.76
C LEU A 143 12.48 -12.32 -16.72
N MET A 144 11.97 -12.83 -17.84
CA MET A 144 11.23 -12.05 -18.82
C MET A 144 9.92 -11.51 -18.23
N ASP A 145 9.19 -12.33 -17.49
CA ASP A 145 7.93 -11.96 -16.84
C ASP A 145 8.12 -10.89 -15.75
N LEU A 146 9.21 -10.98 -14.97
CA LEU A 146 9.61 -9.96 -14.01
C LEU A 146 10.04 -8.66 -14.70
N SER A 147 10.83 -8.80 -15.77
CA SER A 147 11.34 -7.65 -16.51
C SER A 147 10.24 -6.82 -17.18
N ARG A 148 9.15 -7.46 -17.63
CA ARG A 148 8.02 -6.83 -18.33
C ARG A 148 6.85 -6.46 -17.41
N CYS A 149 6.92 -6.83 -16.13
CA CYS A 149 5.85 -6.50 -15.20
C CYS A 149 5.69 -4.96 -15.07
N PRO A 150 4.51 -4.40 -15.24
CA PRO A 150 4.30 -2.95 -15.20
C PRO A 150 4.83 -2.29 -13.92
N LEU A 151 4.59 -2.88 -12.75
CA LEU A 151 5.21 -2.45 -11.50
C LEU A 151 5.89 -3.63 -10.82
N LEU A 152 7.17 -3.48 -10.51
CA LEU A 152 7.96 -4.50 -9.80
C LEU A 152 8.47 -3.93 -8.47
N ILE A 153 8.31 -4.71 -7.41
CA ILE A 153 9.00 -4.49 -6.14
C ILE A 153 10.16 -5.48 -6.06
N ILE A 154 11.37 -4.96 -5.88
CA ILE A 154 12.57 -5.74 -5.52
C ILE A 154 12.91 -5.39 -4.08
N ASP A 155 12.57 -6.29 -3.16
CA ASP A 155 12.76 -6.06 -1.72
C ASP A 155 14.13 -6.58 -1.26
N ASP A 156 14.76 -5.85 -0.36
CA ASP A 156 16.06 -6.18 0.25
C ASP A 156 17.19 -6.44 -0.77
N LEU A 157 17.31 -5.59 -1.78
CA LEU A 157 18.40 -5.66 -2.75
C LEU A 157 19.75 -5.48 -2.04
N GLY A 158 20.68 -6.43 -2.27
CA GLY A 158 21.96 -6.49 -1.61
C GLY A 158 22.00 -7.37 -0.35
N ALA A 159 20.87 -7.98 0.04
CA ALA A 159 20.86 -8.92 1.17
C ALA A 159 21.43 -10.31 0.83
N ALA A 160 21.34 -10.72 -0.43
CA ALA A 160 21.91 -11.98 -0.89
C ALA A 160 23.40 -11.85 -1.14
N LYS A 161 24.15 -12.97 -1.07
CA LYS A 161 25.58 -12.97 -1.37
C LYS A 161 25.84 -12.58 -2.82
N SER A 162 26.75 -11.65 -3.06
CA SER A 162 27.18 -11.24 -4.39
C SER A 162 27.94 -12.36 -5.11
N SER A 163 27.72 -12.47 -6.40
CA SER A 163 28.44 -13.33 -7.33
C SER A 163 28.26 -12.78 -8.75
N GLU A 164 29.13 -13.14 -9.68
CA GLU A 164 29.01 -12.76 -11.10
C GLU A 164 27.63 -13.09 -11.67
N TRP A 165 27.09 -14.25 -11.32
CA TRP A 165 25.77 -14.66 -11.76
C TRP A 165 24.65 -13.77 -11.20
N THR A 166 24.69 -13.40 -9.90
CA THR A 166 23.67 -12.50 -9.31
C THR A 166 23.77 -11.10 -9.88
N GLU A 167 24.98 -10.62 -10.17
CA GLU A 167 25.19 -9.34 -10.84
C GLU A 167 24.65 -9.36 -12.28
N GLU A 168 24.90 -10.44 -13.03
CA GLU A 168 24.37 -10.60 -14.39
C GLU A 168 22.84 -10.59 -14.40
N ILE A 169 22.19 -11.39 -13.57
CA ILE A 169 20.74 -11.44 -13.47
C ILE A 169 20.16 -10.06 -13.11
N THR A 170 20.74 -9.41 -12.11
CA THR A 170 20.32 -8.06 -11.70
C THR A 170 20.48 -7.06 -12.84
N MET A 171 21.62 -7.13 -13.53
CA MET A 171 21.89 -6.26 -14.68
C MET A 171 20.88 -6.46 -15.80
N ARG A 172 20.55 -7.69 -16.15
CA ARG A 172 19.57 -8.01 -17.22
C ARG A 172 18.17 -7.47 -16.84
N LEU A 173 17.74 -7.70 -15.60
CA LEU A 173 16.47 -7.24 -15.07
C LEU A 173 16.38 -5.70 -15.07
N ILE A 174 17.33 -5.04 -14.43
CA ILE A 174 17.36 -3.58 -14.28
C ILE A 174 17.54 -2.90 -15.64
N ASN A 175 18.45 -3.39 -16.49
CA ASN A 175 18.69 -2.79 -17.81
C ASN A 175 17.43 -2.78 -18.68
N ARG A 176 16.66 -3.86 -18.68
CA ARG A 176 15.41 -3.90 -19.42
C ARG A 176 14.40 -2.90 -18.88
N ARG A 177 14.20 -2.87 -17.56
CA ARG A 177 13.25 -1.96 -16.92
C ARG A 177 13.65 -0.50 -17.08
N TYR A 178 14.96 -0.22 -17.02
CA TYR A 178 15.53 1.09 -17.32
C TYR A 178 15.20 1.54 -18.75
N ASN A 179 15.47 0.70 -19.76
CA ASN A 179 15.21 1.03 -21.17
C ASN A 179 13.72 1.21 -21.48
N GLU A 180 12.85 0.44 -20.85
CA GLU A 180 11.41 0.52 -21.04
C GLU A 180 10.73 1.53 -20.08
N MET A 181 11.52 2.22 -19.23
CA MET A 181 11.07 3.19 -18.22
C MET A 181 9.96 2.62 -17.30
N LEU A 182 10.06 1.33 -16.94
CA LEU A 182 9.06 0.66 -16.11
C LEU A 182 9.28 0.99 -14.63
N PRO A 183 8.27 1.53 -13.93
CA PRO A 183 8.36 1.86 -12.51
C PRO A 183 8.78 0.65 -11.67
N THR A 184 9.82 0.83 -10.87
CA THR A 184 10.39 -0.20 -10.00
C THR A 184 10.58 0.37 -8.60
N LEU A 185 10.02 -0.31 -7.61
CA LEU A 185 10.27 -0.04 -6.21
C LEU A 185 11.42 -0.94 -5.73
N VAL A 186 12.51 -0.34 -5.34
CA VAL A 186 13.65 -1.10 -4.80
C VAL A 186 13.83 -0.71 -3.35
N THR A 187 13.98 -1.69 -2.46
CA THR A 187 14.37 -1.45 -1.08
C THR A 187 15.76 -2.03 -0.82
N THR A 188 16.52 -1.38 0.03
CA THR A 188 17.84 -1.86 0.45
C THR A 188 18.19 -1.37 1.85
N ASN A 189 18.92 -2.17 2.60
CA ASN A 189 19.52 -1.81 3.89
C ASN A 189 20.99 -1.39 3.76
N LEU A 190 21.53 -1.41 2.55
CA LEU A 190 22.88 -0.97 2.26
C LEU A 190 22.94 0.51 1.91
N GLY A 191 24.03 1.18 2.33
CA GLY A 191 24.37 2.49 1.80
C GLY A 191 24.70 2.42 0.30
N MET A 192 24.67 3.56 -0.40
CA MET A 192 24.89 3.57 -1.86
C MET A 192 26.26 3.03 -2.28
N ALA A 193 27.30 3.26 -1.47
CA ALA A 193 28.64 2.75 -1.74
C ALA A 193 28.70 1.22 -1.62
N ASP A 194 28.10 0.69 -0.54
CA ASP A 194 28.04 -0.76 -0.29
C ASP A 194 27.14 -1.46 -1.31
N LEU A 195 26.02 -0.84 -1.65
CA LEU A 195 25.13 -1.35 -2.68
C LEU A 195 25.85 -1.45 -4.03
N ARG A 196 26.60 -0.40 -4.42
CA ARG A 196 27.43 -0.40 -5.63
C ARG A 196 28.45 -1.54 -5.64
N ALA A 197 29.15 -1.72 -4.54
CA ALA A 197 30.12 -2.82 -4.40
C ALA A 197 29.46 -4.20 -4.49
N HIS A 198 28.16 -4.29 -4.15
CA HIS A 198 27.42 -5.54 -4.10
C HIS A 198 26.78 -5.94 -5.43
N ILE A 199 26.23 -4.96 -6.20
CA ILE A 199 25.49 -5.20 -7.45
C ILE A 199 26.27 -4.82 -8.72
N GLY A 200 27.48 -4.30 -8.56
CA GLY A 200 28.32 -3.82 -9.65
C GLY A 200 28.00 -2.39 -10.10
N ASP A 201 29.03 -1.71 -10.65
CA ASP A 201 28.95 -0.31 -11.05
C ASP A 201 27.87 -0.01 -12.10
N ARG A 202 27.71 -0.92 -13.06
CA ARG A 202 26.74 -0.74 -14.16
C ARG A 202 25.29 -0.74 -13.68
N VAL A 203 24.96 -1.64 -12.75
CA VAL A 203 23.61 -1.71 -12.16
C VAL A 203 23.38 -0.49 -11.27
N ALA A 204 24.36 -0.16 -10.42
CA ALA A 204 24.26 0.99 -9.53
C ALA A 204 24.09 2.31 -10.27
N SER A 205 24.77 2.51 -11.41
CA SER A 205 24.62 3.69 -12.26
C SER A 205 23.17 3.81 -12.79
N ARG A 206 22.61 2.72 -13.34
CA ARG A 206 21.23 2.71 -13.85
C ARG A 206 20.19 2.93 -12.75
N LEU A 207 20.38 2.29 -11.60
CA LEU A 207 19.50 2.53 -10.46
C LEU A 207 19.53 3.99 -10.02
N THR A 208 20.71 4.61 -9.97
CA THR A 208 20.83 6.03 -9.61
C THR A 208 20.12 6.94 -10.59
N GLU A 209 20.18 6.63 -11.90
CA GLU A 209 19.55 7.44 -12.94
C GLU A 209 18.03 7.27 -12.98
N MET A 210 17.53 6.03 -12.83
CA MET A 210 16.10 5.73 -12.99
C MET A 210 15.29 5.96 -11.73
N THR A 211 15.92 6.07 -10.52
CA THR A 211 15.19 6.13 -9.26
C THR A 211 15.27 7.49 -8.58
N ASP A 212 14.19 7.86 -7.93
CA ASP A 212 14.22 8.85 -6.86
C ASP A 212 14.60 8.15 -5.56
N LYS A 213 15.59 8.69 -4.84
CA LYS A 213 16.09 8.09 -3.62
C LYS A 213 15.34 8.62 -2.41
N VAL A 214 14.84 7.71 -1.57
CA VAL A 214 14.22 7.98 -0.29
C VAL A 214 15.04 7.34 0.81
N ILE A 215 15.43 8.12 1.82
CA ILE A 215 16.17 7.62 2.97
C ILE A 215 15.19 7.54 4.14
N LEU A 216 15.05 6.34 4.69
CA LEU A 216 14.26 6.12 5.91
C LEU A 216 15.20 6.00 7.10
N ASP A 217 15.30 7.08 7.84
CA ASP A 217 16.01 7.14 9.10
C ASP A 217 15.03 6.90 10.25
N GLY A 218 15.48 6.23 11.30
CA GLY A 218 14.66 6.04 12.48
C GLY A 218 14.92 4.72 13.21
N PRO A 219 14.32 4.56 14.39
CA PRO A 219 14.44 3.35 15.18
C PRO A 219 13.76 2.16 14.51
N ASP A 220 14.19 0.96 14.88
CA ASP A 220 13.56 -0.29 14.44
C ASP A 220 12.10 -0.36 14.92
N ARG A 221 11.17 -0.09 14.00
CA ARG A 221 9.72 -0.15 14.25
C ARG A 221 9.24 -1.52 14.73
N ARG A 222 9.93 -2.61 14.35
CA ARG A 222 9.61 -3.97 14.78
C ARG A 222 9.86 -4.13 16.28
N ARG A 223 10.95 -3.56 16.80
CA ARG A 223 11.26 -3.55 18.24
C ARG A 223 10.26 -2.71 19.02
N ALA A 224 9.87 -1.55 18.51
CA ALA A 224 8.87 -0.69 19.14
C ALA A 224 7.51 -1.41 19.24
N ILE A 225 7.02 -2.03 18.17
CA ILE A 225 5.78 -2.81 18.16
C ILE A 225 5.86 -4.01 19.11
N ALA A 226 7.00 -4.72 19.15
CA ALA A 226 7.20 -5.84 20.04
C ALA A 226 7.21 -5.39 21.52
N ALA A 227 7.79 -4.24 21.83
CA ALA A 227 7.77 -3.66 23.17
C ALA A 227 6.36 -3.27 23.60
N GLN A 228 5.58 -2.64 22.73
CA GLN A 228 4.17 -2.29 22.99
C GLN A 228 3.29 -3.53 23.25
N ARG A 229 3.53 -4.62 22.53
CA ARG A 229 2.79 -5.88 22.75
C ARG A 229 3.18 -6.59 24.05
N ARG A 230 4.36 -6.35 24.58
CA ARG A 230 4.85 -6.91 25.84
C ARG A 230 4.46 -6.09 27.07
N SER A 231 4.18 -4.81 26.92
CA SER A 231 3.61 -4.02 27.98
C SER A 231 2.15 -4.42 28.14
N PRO A 232 1.75 -5.04 29.27
CA PRO A 232 0.33 -5.28 29.50
C PRO A 232 -0.36 -3.93 29.49
N ALA A 233 -1.37 -3.80 28.65
CA ALA A 233 -2.26 -2.66 28.70
C ALA A 233 -2.74 -2.55 30.15
N ALA A 234 -2.35 -1.51 30.83
CA ALA A 234 -2.97 -1.11 32.07
C ALA A 234 -4.42 -0.78 31.70
N THR A 235 -5.26 -1.81 31.74
CA THR A 235 -6.70 -1.66 31.75
C THR A 235 -7.02 -1.07 33.11
N ALA A 236 -6.77 0.23 33.26
CA ALA A 236 -7.35 1.02 34.31
C ALA A 236 -8.84 1.12 34.00
N VAL A 237 -9.58 0.12 34.39
CA VAL A 237 -11.00 0.27 34.66
C VAL A 237 -11.09 1.29 35.76
N PRO A 238 -11.73 2.45 35.59
CA PRO A 238 -12.01 3.34 36.69
C PRO A 238 -12.97 2.58 37.59
N GLN A 239 -12.47 2.11 38.74
CA GLN A 239 -13.33 1.70 39.83
C GLN A 239 -14.01 2.98 40.31
N THR A 240 -15.23 3.20 39.87
CA THR A 240 -16.17 4.10 40.53
C THR A 240 -16.33 3.56 41.95
N ARG A 241 -15.65 4.20 42.90
CA ARG A 241 -15.96 4.08 44.30
C ARG A 241 -17.40 4.56 44.47
N SER A 242 -18.33 3.62 44.57
CA SER A 242 -19.62 3.85 45.14
C SER A 242 -19.44 4.18 46.65
N GLU A 243 -19.57 5.43 46.97
CA GLU A 243 -19.77 5.84 48.35
C GLU A 243 -21.05 5.19 48.90
N PRO A 244 -21.02 4.59 50.11
CA PRO A 244 -22.24 4.13 50.72
C PRO A 244 -23.02 5.33 51.24
N ALA A 245 -24.23 5.52 50.72
CA ALA A 245 -25.22 6.48 51.19
C ALA A 245 -25.47 6.26 52.70
N ALA A 246 -25.10 7.27 53.48
CA ALA A 246 -25.46 7.34 54.88
C ALA A 246 -26.98 7.42 55.03
N ARG A 247 -27.57 6.38 55.62
CA ARG A 247 -28.95 6.37 56.09
C ARG A 247 -29.12 7.40 57.19
N ALA A 248 -29.85 8.48 56.91
CA ALA A 248 -30.55 9.23 57.90
C ALA A 248 -31.80 8.47 58.29
N ALA A 249 -31.84 7.96 59.49
CA ALA A 249 -33.06 7.51 60.13
C ALA A 249 -33.20 8.22 61.49
N SER A 250 -34.18 9.08 61.48
CA SER A 250 -34.98 9.59 62.59
C SER A 250 -35.05 8.65 63.78
N THR A 251 -34.84 9.17 64.96
CA THR A 251 -35.77 8.88 66.06
C THR A 251 -35.71 10.02 67.05
N ALA A 252 -36.80 10.71 67.15
CA ALA A 252 -37.15 11.63 68.19
C ALA A 252 -37.53 10.84 69.44
N VAL A 253 -37.60 11.55 70.55
CA VAL A 253 -38.38 11.31 71.76
C VAL A 253 -37.60 10.90 73.03
N SER A 254 -37.76 11.76 73.89
CA SER A 254 -38.07 11.57 75.31
C SER A 254 -37.03 11.99 76.38
N ALA A 255 -37.45 13.10 76.96
CA ALA A 255 -37.71 13.32 78.34
C ALA A 255 -36.49 13.40 79.32
N ALA A 256 -36.23 14.61 79.71
CA ALA A 256 -36.69 15.14 80.98
C ALA A 256 -36.03 14.50 82.23
N ARG A 257 -35.49 15.43 83.00
CA ARG A 257 -35.38 15.41 84.46
C ARG A 257 -34.03 15.00 85.08
N HIS A 258 -33.50 15.87 85.74
CA HIS A 258 -33.23 16.25 87.11
C HIS A 258 -31.86 16.92 87.25
N LEU A 259 -31.83 18.17 87.60
CA LEU A 259 -31.77 18.75 88.93
C LEU A 259 -30.46 18.55 89.72
N SER A 260 -29.83 19.67 89.95
CA SER A 260 -29.14 20.00 91.20
C SER A 260 -27.78 19.40 91.50
N ARG A 261 -26.83 20.12 91.39
CA ARG A 261 -26.15 21.00 92.40
C ARG A 261 -24.90 21.59 91.80
#